data_244d0dc76ba877781aa339665eee8723
#
_entry.id   244d0dc76ba877781aa339665eee8723
#
_cell.length_a   1.000
_cell.length_b   1.000
_cell.length_c   1.000
_cell.angle_alpha   90.00
_cell.angle_beta   90.00
_cell.angle_gamma   90.00
#
_symmetry.space_group_name_H-M   'P 1'
#
loop_
_entity.id
_entity.type
_entity.pdbx_description
1 polymer ?
#
loop_
_entity_poly.entity_id
_entity_poly.type
_entity_poly.pdbx_seq_one_letter_code
_entity_poly.pdbx_strand_id
1 'polypeptide(L)'
;MLVNAAGVSPSQAPIEAILKVDLYGTAVLLEKVGRVIAPGGVGVTILNQSCWRMPALMAEQGEKLATTPTEELLSLDFLQPENIRDTLLAYQMAKRCNEKRVTAQAVEWGKRGARLNDIAPGIIVTPLALDEFNGPRGDFYKNMFAKCPAGRPGTADEVANVAELLMSDKGAFITGSTFLIDGGATASYFYGPLRPEKA
;
A
#
# COMPACT_ATOMS: atom_id res chain seq x y z
N MET A 1 6.26 -6.02 -18.05
CA MET A 1 5.40 -5.27 -17.12
C MET A 1 5.22 -6.07 -15.84
N LEU A 2 5.06 -5.41 -14.69
CA LEU A 2 4.74 -6.01 -13.40
C LEU A 2 3.45 -5.36 -12.85
N VAL A 3 2.50 -6.17 -12.38
CA VAL A 3 1.43 -5.73 -11.48
C VAL A 3 1.52 -6.58 -10.22
N ASN A 4 1.88 -5.98 -9.09
CA ASN A 4 1.90 -6.65 -7.80
C ASN A 4 0.63 -6.31 -7.01
N ALA A 5 -0.34 -7.19 -7.07
CA ALA A 5 -1.57 -7.14 -6.28
C ALA A 5 -1.65 -8.28 -5.24
N ALA A 6 -0.53 -8.98 -5.02
CA ALA A 6 -0.47 -10.02 -3.99
C ALA A 6 -0.50 -9.41 -2.58
N GLY A 7 -1.20 -10.06 -1.67
CA GLY A 7 -1.28 -9.62 -0.29
C GLY A 7 -2.28 -10.43 0.53
N VAL A 8 -2.23 -10.25 1.83
CA VAL A 8 -3.16 -10.86 2.79
C VAL A 8 -3.86 -9.78 3.63
N SER A 9 -5.09 -10.06 4.06
CA SER A 9 -5.88 -9.11 4.84
C SER A 9 -5.53 -9.19 6.34
N PRO A 10 -5.52 -8.05 7.05
CA PRO A 10 -5.33 -8.04 8.51
C PRO A 10 -6.50 -8.69 9.26
N SER A 11 -7.63 -8.96 8.61
CA SER A 11 -8.76 -9.71 9.18
C SER A 11 -8.61 -11.23 9.05
N GLN A 12 -7.66 -11.71 8.21
CA GLN A 12 -7.55 -13.13 7.85
C GLN A 12 -6.16 -13.72 8.14
N ALA A 13 -5.14 -12.88 8.39
CA ALA A 13 -3.77 -13.35 8.54
C ALA A 13 -3.13 -12.86 9.85
N PRO A 14 -2.26 -13.67 10.49
CA PRO A 14 -1.48 -13.24 11.63
C PRO A 14 -0.36 -12.27 11.23
N ILE A 15 0.21 -11.58 12.22
CA ILE A 15 1.25 -10.55 12.02
C ILE A 15 2.41 -11.07 11.17
N GLU A 16 2.92 -12.26 11.49
CA GLU A 16 4.06 -12.86 10.79
C GLU A 16 3.78 -13.12 9.31
N ALA A 17 2.57 -13.56 8.98
CA ALA A 17 2.16 -13.78 7.59
C ALA A 17 2.06 -12.46 6.83
N ILE A 18 1.49 -11.42 7.44
CA ILE A 18 1.41 -10.07 6.87
C ILE A 18 2.82 -9.53 6.58
N LEU A 19 3.73 -9.62 7.55
CA LEU A 19 5.11 -9.16 7.37
C LEU A 19 5.86 -9.94 6.29
N LYS A 20 5.66 -11.26 6.22
CA LYS A 20 6.31 -12.10 5.21
C LYS A 20 5.75 -11.88 3.82
N VAL A 21 4.44 -11.81 3.66
CA VAL A 21 3.78 -11.71 2.35
C VAL A 21 3.76 -10.27 1.86
N ASP A 22 3.17 -9.37 2.65
CA ASP A 22 2.88 -8.00 2.18
C ASP A 22 4.13 -7.11 2.21
N LEU A 23 5.01 -7.28 3.21
CA LEU A 23 6.21 -6.46 3.34
C LEU A 23 7.41 -7.10 2.64
N TYR A 24 7.89 -8.24 3.15
CA TYR A 24 9.09 -8.88 2.64
C TYR A 24 8.92 -9.41 1.22
N GLY A 25 7.81 -10.10 0.94
CA GLY A 25 7.51 -10.62 -0.40
C GLY A 25 7.48 -9.52 -1.46
N THR A 26 6.88 -8.36 -1.15
CA THR A 26 6.90 -7.20 -2.04
C THR A 26 8.32 -6.67 -2.24
N ALA A 27 9.11 -6.52 -1.17
CA ALA A 27 10.49 -6.04 -1.27
C ALA A 27 11.35 -6.94 -2.18
N VAL A 28 11.26 -8.28 -1.97
CA VAL A 28 11.93 -9.28 -2.83
C VAL A 28 11.49 -9.14 -4.29
N LEU A 29 10.19 -9.03 -4.52
CA LEU A 29 9.63 -8.94 -5.88
C LEU A 29 10.16 -7.70 -6.60
N LEU A 30 10.11 -6.53 -5.97
CA LEU A 30 10.57 -5.27 -6.55
C LEU A 30 12.06 -5.31 -6.90
N GLU A 31 12.88 -5.86 -6.01
CA GLU A 31 14.33 -5.99 -6.23
C GLU A 31 14.62 -6.98 -7.35
N LYS A 32 14.04 -8.19 -7.32
CA LYS A 32 14.34 -9.23 -8.31
C LYS A 32 13.83 -8.87 -9.70
N VAL A 33 12.61 -8.33 -9.80
CA VAL A 33 12.06 -7.87 -11.08
C VAL A 33 12.84 -6.66 -11.60
N GLY A 34 13.22 -5.72 -10.74
CA GLY A 34 14.04 -4.57 -11.13
C GLY A 34 15.34 -4.95 -11.81
N ARG A 35 15.95 -6.09 -11.44
CA ARG A 35 17.18 -6.60 -12.06
C ARG A 35 16.98 -7.16 -13.48
N VAL A 36 15.77 -7.60 -13.82
CA VAL A 36 15.47 -8.29 -15.09
C VAL A 36 14.42 -7.59 -15.94
N ILE A 37 13.78 -6.53 -15.44
CA ILE A 37 12.77 -5.78 -16.20
C ILE A 37 13.37 -5.30 -17.53
N ALA A 38 12.61 -5.43 -18.61
CA ALA A 38 13.06 -4.95 -19.92
C ALA A 38 13.22 -3.41 -19.91
N PRO A 39 14.14 -2.85 -20.72
CA PRO A 39 14.20 -1.42 -20.95
C PRO A 39 12.82 -0.85 -21.33
N GLY A 40 12.44 0.27 -20.75
CA GLY A 40 11.10 0.87 -20.91
C GLY A 40 9.98 0.12 -20.21
N GLY A 41 10.29 -0.91 -19.40
CA GLY A 41 9.31 -1.65 -18.64
C GLY A 41 8.63 -0.83 -17.56
N VAL A 42 7.46 -1.29 -17.10
CA VAL A 42 6.66 -0.60 -16.08
C VAL A 42 6.22 -1.56 -14.99
N GLY A 43 6.28 -1.11 -13.74
CA GLY A 43 5.74 -1.79 -12.56
C GLY A 43 4.72 -0.93 -11.83
N VAL A 44 3.69 -1.60 -11.31
CA VAL A 44 2.69 -1.04 -10.39
C VAL A 44 2.51 -1.98 -9.21
N THR A 45 2.55 -1.43 -7.99
CA THR A 45 2.28 -2.16 -6.75
C THR A 45 0.99 -1.64 -6.10
N ILE A 46 0.16 -2.54 -5.58
CA ILE A 46 -1.06 -2.16 -4.88
C ILE A 46 -0.77 -2.04 -3.38
N LEU A 47 -0.90 -0.81 -2.90
CA LEU A 47 -0.85 -0.45 -1.49
C LEU A 47 -2.24 -0.48 -0.83
N ASN A 48 -2.46 0.43 0.12
CA ASN A 48 -3.76 0.72 0.73
C ASN A 48 -3.75 2.09 1.41
N GLN A 49 -4.88 2.78 1.39
CA GLN A 49 -5.08 4.07 2.07
C GLN A 49 -4.68 4.07 3.56
N SER A 50 -4.78 2.93 4.25
CA SER A 50 -4.53 2.85 5.68
C SER A 50 -3.08 3.15 6.08
N CYS A 51 -2.12 3.06 5.16
CA CYS A 51 -0.72 3.36 5.43
C CYS A 51 -0.48 4.84 5.81
N TRP A 52 -1.39 5.76 5.44
CA TRP A 52 -1.33 7.16 5.89
C TRP A 52 -1.97 7.39 7.26
N ARG A 53 -2.78 6.45 7.76
CA ARG A 53 -3.53 6.58 9.02
C ARG A 53 -2.87 5.84 10.20
N MET A 54 -1.69 5.29 9.99
CA MET A 54 -0.87 4.72 11.06
C MET A 54 -0.17 5.83 11.87
N PRO A 55 0.34 5.55 13.08
CA PRO A 55 1.23 6.46 13.78
C PRO A 55 2.40 6.91 12.89
N ALA A 56 2.81 8.16 13.04
CA ALA A 56 3.92 8.69 12.26
C ALA A 56 5.21 7.90 12.51
N LEU A 57 5.87 7.49 11.44
CA LEU A 57 7.21 6.92 11.55
C LEU A 57 8.23 8.01 11.85
N MET A 58 9.22 7.69 12.66
CA MET A 58 10.43 8.51 12.76
C MET A 58 11.14 8.51 11.39
N ALA A 59 11.83 9.59 11.07
CA ALA A 59 12.58 9.71 9.81
C ALA A 59 13.54 8.54 9.59
N GLU A 60 14.27 8.13 10.64
CA GLU A 60 15.18 6.98 10.62
C GLU A 60 14.45 5.65 10.30
N GLN A 61 13.26 5.42 10.86
CA GLN A 61 12.48 4.23 10.55
C GLN A 61 12.04 4.22 9.07
N GLY A 62 11.61 5.36 8.56
CA GLY A 62 11.25 5.51 7.14
C GLY A 62 12.43 5.23 6.21
N GLU A 63 13.62 5.71 6.55
CA GLU A 63 14.86 5.45 5.81
C GLU A 63 15.24 3.95 5.87
N LYS A 64 15.20 3.34 7.05
CA LYS A 64 15.46 1.90 7.20
C LYS A 64 14.49 1.05 6.38
N LEU A 65 13.20 1.37 6.37
CA LEU A 65 12.22 0.68 5.53
C LEU A 65 12.55 0.80 4.03
N ALA A 66 13.04 1.94 3.58
CA ALA A 66 13.40 2.19 2.19
C ALA A 66 14.67 1.45 1.75
N THR A 67 15.71 1.43 2.62
CA THR A 67 17.10 1.16 2.19
C THR A 67 17.73 -0.10 2.79
N THR A 68 17.20 -0.65 3.88
CA THR A 68 17.74 -1.90 4.47
C THR A 68 17.75 -3.01 3.41
N PRO A 69 18.85 -3.76 3.24
CA PRO A 69 18.88 -4.92 2.34
C PRO A 69 17.67 -5.84 2.57
N THR A 70 17.12 -6.36 1.47
CA THR A 70 15.85 -7.11 1.55
C THR A 70 15.94 -8.30 2.51
N GLU A 71 17.06 -9.01 2.50
CA GLU A 71 17.34 -10.16 3.37
C GLU A 71 17.42 -9.81 4.86
N GLU A 72 17.72 -8.56 5.21
CA GLU A 72 17.83 -8.06 6.57
C GLU A 72 16.55 -7.34 7.03
N LEU A 73 15.60 -7.09 6.12
CA LEU A 73 14.44 -6.25 6.37
C LEU A 73 13.60 -6.72 7.55
N LEU A 74 13.36 -8.01 7.66
CA LEU A 74 12.59 -8.59 8.78
C LEU A 74 13.39 -8.70 10.10
N SER A 75 14.68 -8.36 10.13
CA SER A 75 15.47 -8.28 11.37
C SER A 75 15.38 -6.93 12.07
N LEU A 76 14.73 -5.93 11.45
CA LEU A 76 14.53 -4.63 12.09
C LEU A 76 13.67 -4.78 13.35
N ASP A 77 14.14 -4.21 14.45
CA ASP A 77 13.53 -4.34 15.78
C ASP A 77 12.05 -3.94 15.78
N PHE A 78 11.71 -2.82 15.16
CA PHE A 78 10.32 -2.33 15.09
C PHE A 78 9.42 -3.15 14.14
N LEU A 79 9.94 -4.14 13.43
CA LEU A 79 9.20 -5.11 12.62
C LEU A 79 9.08 -6.48 13.31
N GLN A 80 9.63 -6.64 14.52
CA GLN A 80 9.43 -7.88 15.26
C GLN A 80 7.98 -8.01 15.69
N PRO A 81 7.35 -9.20 15.55
CA PRO A 81 5.94 -9.39 15.87
C PRO A 81 5.55 -8.93 17.29
N GLU A 82 6.44 -9.14 18.26
CA GLU A 82 6.24 -8.72 19.66
C GLU A 82 6.20 -7.20 19.85
N ASN A 83 6.78 -6.44 18.92
CA ASN A 83 6.77 -4.96 18.93
C ASN A 83 5.61 -4.37 18.14
N ILE A 84 4.77 -5.20 17.52
CA ILE A 84 3.62 -4.78 16.72
C ILE A 84 2.33 -5.14 17.46
N ARG A 85 1.55 -4.12 17.84
CA ARG A 85 0.37 -4.24 18.69
C ARG A 85 -0.71 -5.18 18.14
N ASP A 86 -0.98 -5.12 16.84
CA ASP A 86 -2.08 -5.85 16.20
C ASP A 86 -1.86 -6.03 14.68
N THR A 87 -2.69 -6.86 14.07
CA THR A 87 -2.62 -7.17 12.63
C THR A 87 -2.87 -5.96 11.74
N LEU A 88 -3.67 -4.98 12.19
CA LEU A 88 -3.91 -3.76 11.43
C LEU A 88 -2.64 -2.91 11.37
N LEU A 89 -1.93 -2.75 12.48
CA LEU A 89 -0.66 -2.02 12.50
C LEU A 89 0.41 -2.72 11.65
N ALA A 90 0.49 -4.06 11.71
CA ALA A 90 1.38 -4.84 10.84
C ALA A 90 1.10 -4.59 9.35
N TYR A 91 -0.18 -4.60 8.97
CA TYR A 91 -0.60 -4.32 7.61
C TYR A 91 -0.29 -2.89 7.17
N GLN A 92 -0.59 -1.91 8.01
CA GLN A 92 -0.26 -0.51 7.76
C GLN A 92 1.25 -0.30 7.59
N MET A 93 2.04 -0.94 8.46
CA MET A 93 3.51 -0.91 8.39
C MET A 93 4.02 -1.55 7.10
N ALA A 94 3.46 -2.71 6.71
CA ALA A 94 3.82 -3.38 5.46
C ALA A 94 3.53 -2.48 4.24
N LYS A 95 2.34 -1.89 4.18
CA LYS A 95 1.96 -0.99 3.07
C LYS A 95 2.79 0.31 3.08
N ARG A 96 3.16 0.83 4.25
CA ARG A 96 4.05 1.98 4.36
C ARG A 96 5.49 1.64 3.93
N CYS A 97 5.98 0.46 4.28
CA CYS A 97 7.26 -0.05 3.78
C CYS A 97 7.26 -0.13 2.25
N ASN A 98 6.20 -0.67 1.66
CA ASN A 98 6.08 -0.81 0.22
C ASN A 98 6.12 0.55 -0.48
N GLU A 99 5.45 1.58 0.04
CA GLU A 99 5.53 2.96 -0.48
C GLU A 99 6.98 3.46 -0.47
N LYS A 100 7.70 3.29 0.64
CA LYS A 100 9.11 3.68 0.74
C LYS A 100 9.99 2.89 -0.23
N ARG A 101 9.77 1.59 -0.34
CA ARG A 101 10.50 0.71 -1.26
C ARG A 101 10.24 1.05 -2.72
N VAL A 102 9.01 1.33 -3.12
CA VAL A 102 8.67 1.76 -4.49
C VAL A 102 9.41 3.04 -4.83
N THR A 103 9.41 4.02 -3.93
CA THR A 103 10.13 5.28 -4.15
C THR A 103 11.65 5.05 -4.32
N ALA A 104 12.27 4.25 -3.44
CA ALA A 104 13.70 3.95 -3.53
C ALA A 104 14.04 3.09 -4.76
N GLN A 105 13.26 2.04 -5.02
CA GLN A 105 13.47 1.13 -6.15
C GLN A 105 13.20 1.78 -7.51
N ALA A 106 12.38 2.82 -7.59
CA ALA A 106 12.17 3.56 -8.83
C ALA A 106 13.48 4.15 -9.39
N VAL A 107 14.43 4.50 -8.52
CA VAL A 107 15.78 4.95 -8.92
C VAL A 107 16.55 3.81 -9.60
N GLU A 108 16.51 2.60 -9.02
CA GLU A 108 17.19 1.43 -9.58
C GLU A 108 16.55 0.96 -10.89
N TRP A 109 15.20 0.94 -10.94
CA TRP A 109 14.46 0.63 -12.17
C TRP A 109 14.74 1.65 -13.27
N GLY A 110 14.91 2.93 -12.91
CA GLY A 110 15.26 4.02 -13.83
C GLY A 110 16.60 3.82 -14.54
N LYS A 111 17.58 3.14 -13.93
CA LYS A 111 18.85 2.77 -14.59
C LYS A 111 18.65 1.86 -15.81
N ARG A 112 17.53 1.17 -15.89
CA ARG A 112 17.10 0.34 -17.02
C ARG A 112 16.09 1.04 -17.94
N GLY A 113 15.83 2.34 -17.73
CA GLY A 113 14.77 3.08 -18.42
C GLY A 113 13.36 2.60 -18.07
N ALA A 114 13.20 1.87 -16.98
CA ALA A 114 11.91 1.36 -16.50
C ALA A 114 11.31 2.27 -15.43
N ARG A 115 9.99 2.21 -15.26
CA ARG A 115 9.24 3.01 -14.29
C ARG A 115 8.57 2.12 -13.25
N LEU A 116 8.50 2.59 -12.01
CA LEU A 116 7.85 1.89 -10.92
C LEU A 116 7.00 2.87 -10.11
N ASN A 117 5.73 2.55 -9.92
CA ASN A 117 4.79 3.36 -9.14
C ASN A 117 3.94 2.47 -8.25
N ASP A 118 3.16 3.09 -7.38
CA ASP A 118 2.14 2.37 -6.63
C ASP A 118 0.79 3.09 -6.64
N ILE A 119 -0.25 2.30 -6.39
CA ILE A 119 -1.62 2.77 -6.21
C ILE A 119 -2.04 2.39 -4.79
N ALA A 120 -2.60 3.34 -4.07
CA ALA A 120 -3.13 3.15 -2.74
C ALA A 120 -4.66 3.27 -2.76
N PRO A 121 -5.36 2.17 -2.99
CA PRO A 121 -6.82 2.18 -3.00
C PRO A 121 -7.39 2.41 -1.61
N GLY A 122 -8.58 3.00 -1.59
CA GLY A 122 -9.48 2.94 -0.46
C GLY A 122 -10.13 1.56 -0.32
N ILE A 123 -11.38 1.56 0.11
CA ILE A 123 -12.18 0.35 0.17
C ILE A 123 -12.78 0.09 -1.20
N ILE A 124 -12.43 -1.04 -1.78
CA ILE A 124 -12.84 -1.46 -3.13
C ILE A 124 -13.79 -2.64 -3.00
N VAL A 125 -14.89 -2.62 -3.74
CA VAL A 125 -15.84 -3.73 -3.81
C VAL A 125 -15.16 -4.94 -4.44
N THR A 126 -14.95 -5.96 -3.62
CA THR A 126 -14.37 -7.26 -3.98
C THR A 126 -15.11 -8.34 -3.20
N PRO A 127 -15.01 -9.64 -3.57
CA PRO A 127 -15.60 -10.71 -2.75
C PRO A 127 -15.19 -10.61 -1.26
N LEU A 128 -13.89 -10.37 -0.97
CA LEU A 128 -13.41 -10.17 0.40
C LEU A 128 -14.09 -8.96 1.08
N ALA A 129 -14.21 -7.84 0.39
CA ALA A 129 -14.84 -6.64 0.95
C ALA A 129 -16.33 -6.87 1.24
N LEU A 130 -17.04 -7.62 0.41
CA LEU A 130 -18.45 -7.99 0.66
C LEU A 130 -18.60 -8.84 1.93
N ASP A 131 -17.69 -9.76 2.17
CA ASP A 131 -17.65 -10.54 3.42
C ASP A 131 -17.39 -9.62 4.62
N GLU A 132 -16.47 -8.68 4.50
CA GLU A 132 -16.18 -7.69 5.56
C GLU A 132 -17.35 -6.72 5.81
N PHE A 133 -18.09 -6.30 4.77
CA PHE A 133 -19.26 -5.42 4.91
C PHE A 133 -20.43 -6.10 5.61
N ASN A 134 -20.54 -7.42 5.47
CA ASN A 134 -21.56 -8.24 6.14
C ASN A 134 -21.07 -8.84 7.47
N GLY A 135 -19.81 -8.64 7.80
CA GLY A 135 -19.16 -9.16 9.01
C GLY A 135 -19.19 -8.16 10.18
N PRO A 136 -18.49 -8.47 11.27
CA PRO A 136 -18.45 -7.63 12.50
C PRO A 136 -17.97 -6.19 12.27
N ARG A 137 -17.30 -5.90 11.17
CA ARG A 137 -16.82 -4.55 10.80
C ARG A 137 -17.76 -3.81 9.84
N GLY A 138 -18.92 -4.38 9.50
CA GLY A 138 -19.83 -3.81 8.49
C GLY A 138 -20.25 -2.38 8.80
N ASP A 139 -20.59 -2.07 10.05
CA ASP A 139 -21.01 -0.72 10.45
C ASP A 139 -19.85 0.28 10.41
N PHE A 140 -18.63 -0.15 10.68
CA PHE A 140 -17.43 0.68 10.48
C PHE A 140 -17.27 1.10 9.01
N TYR A 141 -17.44 0.18 8.07
CA TYR A 141 -17.36 0.49 6.65
C TYR A 141 -18.50 1.39 6.17
N LYS A 142 -19.74 1.13 6.61
CA LYS A 142 -20.90 1.99 6.30
C LYS A 142 -20.69 3.41 6.79
N ASN A 143 -20.22 3.57 8.03
CA ASN A 143 -19.88 4.88 8.59
C ASN A 143 -18.75 5.58 7.80
N MET A 144 -17.73 4.83 7.37
CA MET A 144 -16.66 5.38 6.54
C MET A 144 -17.20 5.89 5.20
N PHE A 145 -18.06 5.12 4.51
CA PHE A 145 -18.66 5.55 3.25
C PHE A 145 -19.53 6.79 3.45
N ALA A 146 -20.38 6.81 4.46
CA ALA A 146 -21.25 7.96 4.74
C ALA A 146 -20.47 9.25 5.04
N LYS A 147 -19.24 9.12 5.52
CA LYS A 147 -18.39 10.25 5.95
C LYS A 147 -17.23 10.54 4.99
N CYS A 148 -17.07 9.80 3.92
CA CYS A 148 -16.08 10.13 2.90
C CYS A 148 -16.73 10.94 1.76
N PRO A 149 -15.98 11.84 1.08
CA PRO A 149 -16.52 12.69 0.02
C PRO A 149 -17.22 11.94 -1.11
N ALA A 150 -16.72 10.77 -1.50
CA ALA A 150 -17.34 9.96 -2.56
C ALA A 150 -18.66 9.33 -2.15
N GLY A 151 -18.94 9.13 -0.86
CA GLY A 151 -20.18 8.55 -0.35
C GLY A 151 -20.37 7.06 -0.64
N ARG A 152 -19.35 6.37 -1.17
CA ARG A 152 -19.41 4.97 -1.60
C ARG A 152 -18.03 4.29 -1.58
N PRO A 153 -17.97 2.96 -1.61
CA PRO A 153 -16.73 2.24 -1.96
C PRO A 153 -16.36 2.47 -3.41
N GLY A 154 -15.08 2.26 -3.74
CA GLY A 154 -14.57 2.22 -5.12
C GLY A 154 -14.81 0.87 -5.78
N THR A 155 -14.51 0.79 -7.08
CA THR A 155 -14.58 -0.43 -7.88
C THR A 155 -13.19 -0.87 -8.36
N ALA A 156 -13.07 -2.14 -8.75
CA ALA A 156 -11.82 -2.66 -9.33
C ALA A 156 -11.45 -1.91 -10.63
N ASP A 157 -12.44 -1.53 -11.44
CA ASP A 157 -12.21 -0.77 -12.67
C ASP A 157 -11.63 0.62 -12.40
N GLU A 158 -12.04 1.29 -11.31
CA GLU A 158 -11.47 2.59 -10.94
C GLU A 158 -9.98 2.46 -10.58
N VAL A 159 -9.57 1.35 -9.96
CA VAL A 159 -8.14 1.03 -9.73
C VAL A 159 -7.43 0.71 -11.04
N ALA A 160 -8.05 -0.09 -11.90
CA ALA A 160 -7.50 -0.48 -13.21
C ALA A 160 -7.27 0.74 -14.12
N ASN A 161 -8.17 1.72 -14.12
CA ASN A 161 -8.02 2.95 -14.89
C ASN A 161 -6.76 3.74 -14.50
N VAL A 162 -6.43 3.80 -13.20
CA VAL A 162 -5.19 4.44 -12.74
C VAL A 162 -3.98 3.58 -13.11
N ALA A 163 -4.08 2.24 -13.00
CA ALA A 163 -3.02 1.35 -13.44
C ALA A 163 -2.75 1.50 -14.95
N GLU A 164 -3.77 1.60 -15.78
CA GLU A 164 -3.65 1.85 -17.22
C GLU A 164 -2.91 3.16 -17.49
N LEU A 165 -3.26 4.25 -16.83
CA LEU A 165 -2.55 5.53 -16.93
C LEU A 165 -1.06 5.36 -16.61
N LEU A 166 -0.74 4.76 -15.48
CA LEU A 166 0.63 4.60 -15.01
C LEU A 166 1.46 3.68 -15.91
N MET A 167 0.83 2.68 -16.52
CA MET A 167 1.50 1.66 -17.33
C MET A 167 1.57 2.00 -18.81
N SER A 168 0.83 3.01 -19.27
CA SER A 168 0.85 3.50 -20.66
C SER A 168 1.87 4.62 -20.87
N ASP A 169 1.99 5.04 -22.13
CA ASP A 169 2.82 6.18 -22.53
C ASP A 169 2.34 7.52 -21.93
N LYS A 170 1.06 7.60 -21.57
CA LYS A 170 0.50 8.79 -20.87
C LYS A 170 1.15 9.00 -19.50
N GLY A 171 1.62 7.92 -18.86
CA GLY A 171 2.36 7.95 -17.61
C GLY A 171 3.89 8.05 -17.77
N ALA A 172 4.43 8.37 -18.95
CA ALA A 172 5.86 8.30 -19.25
C ALA A 172 6.75 9.15 -18.30
N PHE A 173 6.22 10.21 -17.71
CA PHE A 173 6.94 11.07 -16.76
C PHE A 173 6.59 10.77 -15.28
N ILE A 174 5.88 9.67 -15.01
CA ILE A 174 5.45 9.27 -13.66
C ILE A 174 6.26 8.06 -13.22
N THR A 175 7.10 8.23 -12.19
CA THR A 175 7.83 7.15 -11.54
C THR A 175 8.14 7.50 -10.09
N GLY A 176 8.21 6.50 -9.20
CA GLY A 176 8.42 6.67 -7.75
C GLY A 176 7.25 7.33 -7.02
N SER A 177 6.07 7.33 -7.62
CA SER A 177 4.90 8.06 -7.12
C SER A 177 3.83 7.13 -6.57
N THR A 178 3.10 7.61 -5.55
CA THR A 178 1.94 6.95 -4.98
C THR A 178 0.66 7.67 -5.37
N PHE A 179 -0.28 6.93 -5.94
CA PHE A 179 -1.60 7.42 -6.32
C PHE A 179 -2.64 6.98 -5.29
N LEU A 180 -3.04 7.89 -4.41
CA LEU A 180 -4.12 7.65 -3.46
C LEU A 180 -5.47 7.79 -4.16
N ILE A 181 -6.25 6.69 -4.20
CA ILE A 181 -7.57 6.63 -4.83
C ILE A 181 -8.59 6.03 -3.85
N ASP A 182 -9.05 6.82 -2.89
CA ASP A 182 -9.82 6.35 -1.74
C ASP A 182 -11.16 7.08 -1.53
N GLY A 183 -11.63 7.79 -2.55
CA GLY A 183 -12.87 8.55 -2.46
C GLY A 183 -12.83 9.70 -1.46
N GLY A 184 -11.63 10.12 -1.03
CA GLY A 184 -11.42 11.17 -0.04
C GLY A 184 -11.51 10.68 1.42
N ALA A 185 -11.51 9.38 1.66
CA ALA A 185 -11.57 8.84 3.03
C ALA A 185 -10.36 9.27 3.89
N THR A 186 -9.15 9.32 3.32
CA THR A 186 -7.96 9.83 4.01
C THR A 186 -8.07 11.34 4.30
N ALA A 187 -8.56 12.12 3.35
CA ALA A 187 -8.81 13.55 3.56
C ALA A 187 -9.83 13.77 4.69
N SER A 188 -10.93 12.99 4.69
CA SER A 188 -11.93 13.04 5.76
C SER A 188 -11.39 12.60 7.13
N TYR A 189 -10.44 11.65 7.15
CA TYR A 189 -9.76 11.23 8.38
C TYR A 189 -8.91 12.34 9.00
N PHE A 190 -8.20 13.13 8.21
CA PHE A 190 -7.34 14.20 8.74
C PHE A 190 -8.10 15.51 8.98
N TYR A 191 -9.06 15.85 8.13
CA TYR A 191 -9.66 17.17 8.09
C TYR A 191 -11.20 17.18 8.12
N GLY A 192 -11.85 16.02 8.17
CA GLY A 192 -13.29 15.87 8.04
C GLY A 192 -13.91 15.00 9.13
N PRO A 193 -15.13 14.50 8.87
CA PRO A 193 -15.95 13.81 9.88
C PRO A 193 -15.44 12.40 10.26
N LEU A 194 -14.42 11.86 9.58
CA LEU A 194 -13.73 10.63 9.98
C LEU A 194 -12.56 10.88 10.94
N ARG A 195 -12.28 12.12 11.28
CA ARG A 195 -11.19 12.46 12.19
C ARG A 195 -11.43 11.85 13.55
N PRO A 196 -10.44 11.09 14.12
CA PRO A 196 -10.54 10.62 15.50
C PRO A 196 -10.71 11.80 16.46
N GLU A 197 -11.56 11.63 17.46
CA GLU A 197 -11.61 12.59 18.57
C GLU A 197 -10.21 12.67 19.20
N LYS A 198 -9.79 13.87 19.49
CA LYS A 198 -8.50 14.07 20.19
C LYS A 198 -8.65 13.44 21.57
N ALA A 199 -7.86 12.41 21.85
CA ALA A 199 -7.70 11.87 23.19
C ALA A 199 -7.08 12.89 24.13
#